data_b4d11d9adca9fc5e2137f14d612367b9
#
_entry.id   b4d11d9adca9fc5e2137f14d612367b9
#
_cell.length_a   1.000
_cell.length_b   1.000
_cell.length_c   1.000
_cell.angle_alpha   90.00
_cell.angle_beta   90.00
_cell.angle_gamma   90.00
#
_symmetry.space_group_name_H-M   'P 1'
#
loop_
_entity.id
_entity.type
_entity.pdbx_description
1 polymer ?
#
loop_
_entity_poly.entity_id
_entity_poly.type
_entity_poly.pdbx_seq_one_letter_code
_entity_poly.pdbx_strand_id
1 'polypeptide(L)'
;MGIGDRAYMRDQRLAREPISVTAWVVGVLVAFFILTLIQESAGADFLGWALLRESAPLVWQWLTYALIHNEFWHLLGNCLILWWTGAIVEREQGPRALLAVLASGTLFGALAWALTGLGGDRSGLLIGISAGVYALMLVALLDKLEHQITLLLFFFLPVTLKVRWLLIVISLFTVLGWAFAELPGRHAWPQWHAAWNDGIAHSAHLGGLLLGWIAWRHLQRTSAGPSYAQIQEPMESDAPRPSFEETTEVNTPERPLTRTQARAELDTLLDKISAGGFGSLTAGEKRRLEELSARLR
;
A
#
# COMPACT_ATOMS: atom_id res chain seq x y z
N MET A 1 -39.16 1.20 14.39
CA MET A 1 -38.08 0.31 13.99
C MET A 1 -36.88 1.16 13.59
N GLY A 2 -35.75 1.03 14.30
CA GLY A 2 -34.55 1.81 14.03
C GLY A 2 -33.76 1.30 12.83
N ILE A 3 -32.89 2.12 12.25
CA ILE A 3 -32.01 1.76 11.11
C ILE A 3 -31.17 0.50 11.42
N GLY A 4 -30.91 0.20 12.71
CA GLY A 4 -30.13 -0.96 13.16
C GLY A 4 -30.86 -2.32 13.09
N ASP A 5 -32.19 -2.35 12.86
CA ASP A 5 -32.99 -3.60 12.85
C ASP A 5 -33.14 -4.23 11.45
N ARG A 6 -32.57 -3.63 10.41
CA ARG A 6 -32.66 -4.15 9.04
C ARG A 6 -31.74 -5.37 8.88
N ALA A 7 -32.28 -6.45 8.32
CA ALA A 7 -31.58 -7.75 8.19
C ALA A 7 -30.20 -7.64 7.54
N TYR A 8 -30.03 -6.79 6.50
CA TYR A 8 -28.75 -6.58 5.82
C TYR A 8 -27.67 -5.94 6.69
N MET A 9 -28.05 -5.15 7.73
CA MET A 9 -27.09 -4.57 8.69
C MET A 9 -26.63 -5.60 9.73
N ARG A 10 -27.45 -6.65 9.96
CA ARG A 10 -27.13 -7.73 10.88
C ARG A 10 -26.14 -8.71 10.26
N ASP A 11 -26.27 -9.00 8.97
CA ASP A 11 -25.36 -9.90 8.24
C ASP A 11 -23.95 -9.30 8.08
N GLN A 12 -23.84 -7.98 7.88
CA GLN A 12 -22.53 -7.29 7.82
C GLN A 12 -21.77 -7.32 9.15
N ARG A 13 -22.45 -7.39 10.29
CA ARG A 13 -21.79 -7.47 11.61
C ARG A 13 -21.26 -8.86 11.94
N LEU A 14 -21.71 -9.90 11.25
CA LEU A 14 -21.32 -11.30 11.50
C LEU A 14 -20.25 -11.80 10.51
N ALA A 15 -20.04 -11.13 9.39
CA ALA A 15 -18.92 -11.40 8.50
C ALA A 15 -17.63 -11.00 9.21
N ARG A 16 -16.90 -11.97 9.76
CA ARG A 16 -15.52 -11.74 10.23
C ARG A 16 -14.73 -11.28 9.03
N GLU A 17 -14.27 -10.03 9.06
CA GLU A 17 -13.31 -9.56 8.07
C GLU A 17 -12.11 -10.52 8.06
N PRO A 18 -11.70 -11.02 6.89
CA PRO A 18 -10.54 -11.89 6.81
C PRO A 18 -9.31 -11.13 7.34
N ILE A 19 -8.45 -11.83 8.08
CA ILE A 19 -7.20 -11.25 8.57
C ILE A 19 -6.41 -10.76 7.35
N SER A 20 -5.98 -9.50 7.38
CA SER A 20 -5.23 -8.90 6.27
C SER A 20 -3.90 -9.64 6.04
N VAL A 21 -3.44 -9.67 4.79
CA VAL A 21 -2.14 -10.26 4.45
C VAL A 21 -1.00 -9.50 5.13
N THR A 22 -1.13 -8.17 5.28
CA THR A 22 -0.20 -7.36 6.06
C THR A 22 -0.05 -7.89 7.50
N ALA A 23 -1.17 -8.21 8.17
CA ALA A 23 -1.15 -8.77 9.52
C ALA A 23 -0.48 -10.16 9.57
N TRP A 24 -0.73 -11.00 8.56
CA TRP A 24 -0.06 -12.29 8.44
C TRP A 24 1.45 -12.14 8.28
N VAL A 25 1.92 -11.24 7.42
CA VAL A 25 3.36 -10.99 7.22
C VAL A 25 3.99 -10.51 8.53
N VAL A 26 3.37 -9.55 9.23
CA VAL A 26 3.86 -9.09 10.55
C VAL A 26 3.92 -10.24 11.55
N GLY A 27 2.88 -11.09 11.61
CA GLY A 27 2.85 -12.26 12.49
C GLY A 27 3.98 -13.25 12.19
N VAL A 28 4.29 -13.50 10.92
CA VAL A 28 5.41 -14.34 10.50
C VAL A 28 6.76 -13.74 10.95
N LEU A 29 6.97 -12.43 10.77
CA LEU A 29 8.20 -11.77 11.21
C LEU A 29 8.39 -11.88 12.73
N VAL A 30 7.33 -11.65 13.50
CA VAL A 30 7.36 -11.79 14.96
C VAL A 30 7.65 -13.25 15.37
N ALA A 31 7.06 -14.24 14.68
CA ALA A 31 7.34 -15.64 14.95
C ALA A 31 8.81 -16.01 14.68
N PHE A 32 9.38 -15.54 13.56
CA PHE A 32 10.81 -15.76 13.27
C PHE A 32 11.73 -15.05 14.26
N PHE A 33 11.35 -13.87 14.73
CA PHE A 33 12.10 -13.18 15.77
C PHE A 33 12.11 -13.94 17.10
N ILE A 34 10.96 -14.50 17.51
CA ILE A 34 10.88 -15.38 18.68
C ILE A 34 11.79 -16.61 18.50
N LEU A 35 11.80 -17.21 17.30
CA LEU A 35 12.71 -18.32 16.98
C LEU A 35 14.19 -17.90 17.05
N THR A 36 14.54 -16.69 16.63
CA THR A 36 15.90 -16.14 16.76
C THR A 36 16.31 -16.05 18.25
N LEU A 37 15.42 -15.52 19.10
CA LEU A 37 15.69 -15.46 20.56
C LEU A 37 15.84 -16.85 21.20
N ILE A 38 15.03 -17.82 20.78
CA ILE A 38 15.15 -19.22 21.24
C ILE A 38 16.49 -19.82 20.79
N GLN A 39 16.87 -19.61 19.54
CA GLN A 39 18.16 -20.05 18.99
C GLN A 39 19.33 -19.50 19.80
N GLU A 40 19.35 -18.19 20.07
CA GLU A 40 20.38 -17.52 20.85
C GLU A 40 20.45 -18.08 22.27
N SER A 41 19.31 -18.25 22.94
CA SER A 41 19.24 -18.79 24.30
C SER A 41 19.70 -20.24 24.39
N ALA A 42 19.48 -21.03 23.32
CA ALA A 42 19.90 -22.44 23.25
C ALA A 42 21.35 -22.64 22.80
N GLY A 43 22.05 -21.58 22.39
CA GLY A 43 23.39 -21.65 21.80
C GLY A 43 23.41 -22.47 20.49
N ALA A 44 22.30 -22.50 19.76
CA ALA A 44 22.12 -23.28 18.54
C ALA A 44 22.09 -22.36 17.30
N ASP A 45 22.39 -22.87 16.12
CA ASP A 45 22.24 -22.17 14.84
C ASP A 45 21.35 -22.97 13.88
N PHE A 46 20.04 -22.90 14.07
CA PHE A 46 19.06 -23.53 13.18
C PHE A 46 18.41 -22.56 12.17
N LEU A 47 18.70 -21.27 12.26
CA LEU A 47 18.22 -20.24 11.31
C LEU A 47 19.29 -19.73 10.35
N GLY A 48 20.54 -20.16 10.51
CA GLY A 48 21.67 -19.72 9.66
C GLY A 48 21.49 -20.01 8.17
N TRP A 49 20.61 -20.97 7.81
CA TRP A 49 20.23 -21.26 6.44
C TRP A 49 19.46 -20.11 5.77
N ALA A 50 18.79 -19.26 6.55
CA ALA A 50 17.98 -18.16 6.05
C ALA A 50 18.79 -16.89 5.79
N LEU A 51 19.95 -16.72 6.41
CA LEU A 51 20.82 -15.53 6.29
C LEU A 51 21.44 -15.45 4.90
N LEU A 52 21.37 -14.29 4.25
CA LEU A 52 22.07 -14.09 2.98
C LEU A 52 23.55 -13.81 3.25
N ARG A 53 24.38 -14.80 2.89
CA ARG A 53 25.84 -14.74 2.99
C ARG A 53 26.44 -14.27 1.68
N GLU A 54 27.22 -13.20 1.70
CA GLU A 54 27.81 -12.67 0.48
C GLU A 54 28.89 -13.60 -0.12
N SER A 55 29.65 -14.30 0.71
CA SER A 55 30.73 -15.19 0.27
C SER A 55 30.24 -16.44 -0.45
N ALA A 56 29.06 -16.95 -0.09
CA ALA A 56 28.50 -18.18 -0.65
C ALA A 56 26.96 -18.13 -0.59
N PRO A 57 26.31 -17.27 -1.42
CA PRO A 57 24.85 -17.11 -1.39
C PRO A 57 24.13 -18.32 -1.95
N LEU A 58 23.14 -18.82 -1.22
CA LEU A 58 22.20 -19.82 -1.71
C LEU A 58 20.94 -19.17 -2.29
N VAL A 59 20.35 -19.78 -3.30
CA VAL A 59 19.24 -19.15 -4.07
C VAL A 59 18.07 -18.68 -3.17
N TRP A 60 17.66 -19.47 -2.19
CA TRP A 60 16.55 -19.09 -1.29
C TRP A 60 16.91 -17.96 -0.35
N GLN A 61 18.19 -17.78 0.01
CA GLN A 61 18.66 -16.74 0.92
C GLN A 61 18.37 -15.33 0.41
N TRP A 62 18.23 -15.15 -0.91
CA TRP A 62 17.86 -13.89 -1.53
C TRP A 62 16.46 -13.37 -1.12
N LEU A 63 15.65 -14.25 -0.53
CA LEU A 63 14.33 -13.89 0.03
C LEU A 63 14.25 -14.16 1.53
N THR A 64 14.83 -15.29 2.00
CA THR A 64 14.63 -15.71 3.39
C THR A 64 15.35 -14.84 4.40
N TYR A 65 16.41 -14.11 4.00
CA TYR A 65 17.10 -13.17 4.88
C TYR A 65 16.14 -12.12 5.48
N ALA A 66 15.08 -11.79 4.76
CA ALA A 66 14.04 -10.85 5.19
C ALA A 66 13.26 -11.32 6.43
N LEU A 67 13.27 -12.61 6.72
CA LEU A 67 12.57 -13.17 7.88
C LEU A 67 13.33 -12.94 9.19
N ILE A 68 14.66 -12.76 9.12
CA ILE A 68 15.54 -12.72 10.29
C ILE A 68 15.75 -11.28 10.75
N HIS A 69 15.60 -11.06 12.05
CA HIS A 69 15.88 -9.79 12.71
C HIS A 69 16.63 -10.10 14.01
N ASN A 70 17.78 -9.48 14.22
CA ASN A 70 18.61 -9.74 15.41
C ASN A 70 18.27 -8.81 16.58
N GLU A 71 17.62 -7.66 16.31
CA GLU A 71 17.35 -6.64 17.31
C GLU A 71 15.87 -6.28 17.37
N PHE A 72 15.36 -6.12 18.59
CA PHE A 72 13.95 -5.75 18.82
C PHE A 72 13.56 -4.44 18.11
N TRP A 73 14.39 -3.41 18.16
CA TRP A 73 14.10 -2.12 17.54
C TRP A 73 14.09 -2.19 16.02
N HIS A 74 14.96 -3.03 15.44
CA HIS A 74 14.99 -3.30 14.00
C HIS A 74 13.69 -3.99 13.54
N LEU A 75 13.23 -5.03 14.25
CA LEU A 75 11.95 -5.67 13.98
C LEU A 75 10.79 -4.70 14.15
N LEU A 76 10.74 -3.98 15.28
CA LEU A 76 9.64 -3.08 15.60
C LEU A 76 9.47 -1.99 14.54
N GLY A 77 10.58 -1.34 14.12
CA GLY A 77 10.57 -0.33 13.07
C GLY A 77 10.02 -0.89 11.75
N ASN A 78 10.51 -2.05 11.32
CA ASN A 78 10.02 -2.72 10.13
C ASN A 78 8.52 -3.07 10.22
N CYS A 79 8.08 -3.65 11.35
CA CYS A 79 6.67 -4.00 11.55
C CYS A 79 5.75 -2.78 11.56
N LEU A 80 6.15 -1.66 12.18
CA LEU A 80 5.35 -0.43 12.22
C LEU A 80 5.18 0.18 10.83
N ILE A 81 6.27 0.32 10.08
CA ILE A 81 6.23 0.86 8.73
C ILE A 81 5.47 -0.09 7.79
N LEU A 82 5.73 -1.40 7.88
CA LEU A 82 5.01 -2.42 7.11
C LEU A 82 3.51 -2.41 7.41
N TRP A 83 3.13 -2.35 8.69
CA TRP A 83 1.72 -2.28 9.10
C TRP A 83 1.01 -1.08 8.48
N TRP A 84 1.64 0.08 8.56
CA TRP A 84 1.06 1.31 8.03
C TRP A 84 1.01 1.33 6.49
N THR A 85 2.16 1.14 5.82
CA THR A 85 2.26 1.25 4.36
C THR A 85 1.70 0.03 3.65
N GLY A 86 1.87 -1.16 4.24
CA GLY A 86 1.30 -2.40 3.75
C GLY A 86 -0.22 -2.38 3.74
N ALA A 87 -0.85 -1.89 4.83
CA ALA A 87 -2.30 -1.74 4.88
C ALA A 87 -2.84 -0.77 3.80
N ILE A 88 -2.08 0.27 3.44
CA ILE A 88 -2.44 1.18 2.34
C ILE A 88 -2.37 0.43 1.00
N VAL A 89 -1.25 -0.24 0.72
CA VAL A 89 -1.05 -0.97 -0.55
C VAL A 89 -2.04 -2.13 -0.67
N GLU A 90 -2.28 -2.88 0.41
CA GLU A 90 -3.24 -3.99 0.41
C GLU A 90 -4.66 -3.52 0.07
N ARG A 91 -5.09 -2.39 0.64
CA ARG A 91 -6.40 -1.81 0.40
C ARG A 91 -6.54 -1.20 -0.99
N GLU A 92 -5.52 -0.51 -1.49
CA GLU A 92 -5.59 0.25 -2.75
C GLU A 92 -5.25 -0.61 -3.98
N GLN A 93 -4.34 -1.58 -3.83
CA GLN A 93 -3.80 -2.38 -4.93
C GLN A 93 -4.06 -3.89 -4.76
N GLY A 94 -4.54 -4.30 -3.59
CA GLY A 94 -4.84 -5.69 -3.26
C GLY A 94 -3.65 -6.47 -2.68
N PRO A 95 -3.94 -7.63 -2.06
CA PRO A 95 -2.94 -8.45 -1.35
C PRO A 95 -1.85 -9.04 -2.27
N ARG A 96 -2.18 -9.30 -3.54
CA ARG A 96 -1.17 -9.80 -4.51
C ARG A 96 -0.13 -8.75 -4.84
N ALA A 97 -0.54 -7.48 -5.00
CA ALA A 97 0.37 -6.37 -5.23
C ALA A 97 1.27 -6.12 -4.02
N LEU A 98 0.71 -6.16 -2.80
CA LEU A 98 1.47 -6.09 -1.55
C LEU A 98 2.61 -7.11 -1.53
N LEU A 99 2.28 -8.40 -1.71
CA LEU A 99 3.27 -9.49 -1.67
C LEU A 99 4.30 -9.38 -2.81
N ALA A 100 3.86 -9.01 -4.02
CA ALA A 100 4.75 -8.85 -5.16
C ALA A 100 5.76 -7.71 -4.93
N VAL A 101 5.30 -6.54 -4.45
CA VAL A 101 6.17 -5.40 -4.15
C VAL A 101 7.13 -5.73 -3.01
N LEU A 102 6.62 -6.38 -1.95
CA LEU A 102 7.43 -6.76 -0.81
C LEU A 102 8.55 -7.74 -1.20
N ALA A 103 8.21 -8.82 -1.91
CA ALA A 103 9.15 -9.84 -2.35
C ALA A 103 10.17 -9.29 -3.36
N SER A 104 9.70 -8.54 -4.37
CA SER A 104 10.61 -7.95 -5.36
C SER A 104 11.48 -6.85 -4.77
N GLY A 105 10.97 -6.03 -3.84
CA GLY A 105 11.77 -5.06 -3.09
C GLY A 105 12.87 -5.71 -2.27
N THR A 106 12.56 -6.84 -1.63
CA THR A 106 13.53 -7.68 -0.92
C THR A 106 14.62 -8.19 -1.88
N LEU A 107 14.26 -8.77 -3.02
CA LEU A 107 15.21 -9.26 -4.03
C LEU A 107 16.11 -8.14 -4.58
N PHE A 108 15.53 -6.99 -4.94
CA PHE A 108 16.30 -5.85 -5.45
C PHE A 108 17.21 -5.26 -4.37
N GLY A 109 16.78 -5.26 -3.11
CA GLY A 109 17.63 -4.90 -1.99
C GLY A 109 18.85 -5.81 -1.86
N ALA A 110 18.62 -7.12 -1.89
CA ALA A 110 19.70 -8.10 -1.86
C ALA A 110 20.68 -7.93 -3.03
N LEU A 111 20.16 -7.67 -4.24
CA LEU A 111 20.97 -7.42 -5.43
C LEU A 111 21.84 -6.16 -5.27
N ALA A 112 21.23 -5.04 -4.83
CA ALA A 112 21.96 -3.79 -4.63
C ALA A 112 23.05 -3.94 -3.57
N TRP A 113 22.74 -4.68 -2.48
CA TRP A 113 23.72 -4.98 -1.44
C TRP A 113 24.88 -5.85 -1.97
N ALA A 114 24.59 -6.90 -2.70
CA ALA A 114 25.64 -7.76 -3.31
C ALA A 114 26.51 -6.99 -4.31
N LEU A 115 25.90 -6.11 -5.13
CA LEU A 115 26.63 -5.26 -6.08
C LEU A 115 27.55 -4.27 -5.37
N THR A 116 27.14 -3.70 -4.23
CA THR A 116 27.98 -2.79 -3.42
C THR A 116 29.22 -3.49 -2.86
N GLY A 117 29.15 -4.80 -2.57
CA GLY A 117 30.28 -5.59 -2.09
C GLY A 117 31.24 -6.10 -3.15
N LEU A 118 30.94 -5.89 -4.44
CA LEU A 118 31.84 -6.36 -5.52
C LEU A 118 33.21 -5.68 -5.44
N GLY A 119 34.27 -6.48 -5.38
CA GLY A 119 35.65 -6.01 -5.28
C GLY A 119 36.07 -5.58 -3.85
N GLY A 120 35.19 -5.73 -2.86
CA GLY A 120 35.47 -5.43 -1.45
C GLY A 120 35.47 -6.67 -0.56
N ASP A 121 35.30 -6.44 0.77
CA ASP A 121 35.12 -7.52 1.74
C ASP A 121 33.75 -8.18 1.55
N ARG A 122 33.75 -9.49 1.35
CA ARG A 122 32.56 -10.33 1.12
C ARG A 122 32.18 -11.17 2.35
N SER A 123 32.59 -10.76 3.54
CA SER A 123 32.23 -11.42 4.78
C SER A 123 30.84 -11.02 5.30
N GLY A 124 30.16 -10.09 4.63
CA GLY A 124 28.89 -9.52 5.06
C GLY A 124 27.74 -10.52 5.13
N LEU A 125 26.83 -10.23 6.05
CA LEU A 125 25.53 -10.89 6.22
C LEU A 125 24.42 -9.87 6.02
N LEU A 126 23.40 -10.21 5.22
CA LEU A 126 22.21 -9.39 5.07
C LEU A 126 21.05 -10.03 5.85
N ILE A 127 20.34 -9.20 6.62
CA ILE A 127 19.15 -9.58 7.41
C ILE A 127 18.11 -8.48 7.37
N GLY A 128 16.85 -8.84 7.59
CA GLY A 128 15.74 -7.89 7.73
C GLY A 128 14.98 -7.59 6.46
N ILE A 129 13.66 -7.37 6.61
CA ILE A 129 12.72 -7.13 5.51
C ILE A 129 12.73 -5.68 5.00
N SER A 130 13.58 -4.83 5.56
CA SER A 130 13.53 -3.37 5.36
C SER A 130 13.56 -2.93 3.89
N ALA A 131 14.30 -3.59 3.01
CA ALA A 131 14.32 -3.27 1.58
C ALA A 131 12.92 -3.39 0.94
N GLY A 132 12.19 -4.47 1.25
CA GLY A 132 10.80 -4.64 0.83
C GLY A 132 9.86 -3.59 1.44
N VAL A 133 10.09 -3.23 2.71
CA VAL A 133 9.32 -2.19 3.41
C VAL A 133 9.56 -0.81 2.79
N TYR A 134 10.79 -0.49 2.39
CA TYR A 134 11.11 0.75 1.66
C TYR A 134 10.42 0.80 0.29
N ALA A 135 10.33 -0.35 -0.41
CA ALA A 135 9.59 -0.43 -1.66
C ALA A 135 8.08 -0.18 -1.45
N LEU A 136 7.48 -0.82 -0.45
CA LEU A 136 6.06 -0.59 -0.10
C LEU A 136 5.80 0.86 0.30
N MET A 137 6.71 1.47 1.06
CA MET A 137 6.58 2.86 1.49
C MET A 137 6.49 3.81 0.29
N LEU A 138 7.30 3.63 -0.75
CA LEU A 138 7.19 4.45 -1.95
C LEU A 138 5.88 4.22 -2.70
N VAL A 139 5.47 2.95 -2.89
CA VAL A 139 4.18 2.62 -3.55
C VAL A 139 3.00 3.24 -2.80
N ALA A 140 3.01 3.20 -1.45
CA ALA A 140 1.94 3.73 -0.62
C ALA A 140 1.86 5.27 -0.62
N LEU A 141 2.99 5.97 -0.79
CA LEU A 141 3.10 7.38 -0.41
C LEU A 141 3.39 8.34 -1.57
N LEU A 142 3.91 7.88 -2.72
CA LEU A 142 4.30 8.78 -3.81
C LEU A 142 3.14 9.60 -4.40
N ASP A 143 1.90 9.09 -4.32
CA ASP A 143 0.70 9.84 -4.74
C ASP A 143 0.19 10.81 -3.67
N LYS A 144 0.78 10.80 -2.48
CA LYS A 144 0.30 11.51 -1.29
C LYS A 144 1.29 12.56 -0.79
N LEU A 145 2.16 13.09 -1.66
CA LEU A 145 3.29 13.96 -1.29
C LEU A 145 2.90 15.20 -0.50
N GLU A 146 1.73 15.77 -0.77
CA GLU A 146 1.22 16.98 -0.08
C GLU A 146 0.42 16.66 1.19
N HIS A 147 0.08 15.38 1.43
CA HIS A 147 -0.64 15.00 2.65
C HIS A 147 0.24 15.20 3.88
N GLN A 148 -0.38 15.63 4.97
CA GLN A 148 0.27 15.72 6.27
C GLN A 148 0.09 14.41 7.02
N ILE A 149 1.18 13.97 7.66
CA ILE A 149 1.20 12.83 8.55
C ILE A 149 1.78 13.26 9.89
N THR A 150 1.27 12.70 10.97
CA THR A 150 1.84 12.90 12.30
C THR A 150 2.54 11.63 12.73
N LEU A 151 3.85 11.73 12.88
CA LEU A 151 4.69 10.65 13.41
C LEU A 151 4.90 10.85 14.90
N LEU A 152 4.83 9.79 15.68
CA LEU A 152 5.19 9.80 17.09
C LEU A 152 6.67 9.43 17.23
N LEU A 153 7.54 10.44 17.21
CA LEU A 153 8.96 10.21 17.47
C LEU A 153 9.16 9.76 18.92
N PHE A 154 9.95 8.71 19.09
CA PHE A 154 10.20 8.09 20.40
C PHE A 154 8.92 7.71 21.15
N PHE A 155 7.79 7.47 20.42
CA PHE A 155 6.46 7.11 20.93
C PHE A 155 5.74 8.19 21.77
N PHE A 156 6.31 9.38 21.97
CA PHE A 156 5.69 10.44 22.76
C PHE A 156 5.70 11.83 22.12
N LEU A 157 6.60 12.10 21.16
CA LEU A 157 6.71 13.41 20.52
C LEU A 157 5.97 13.43 19.17
N PRO A 158 4.80 14.06 19.06
CA PRO A 158 4.09 14.16 17.78
C PRO A 158 4.79 15.19 16.88
N VAL A 159 5.25 14.76 15.71
CA VAL A 159 5.82 15.62 14.66
C VAL A 159 4.96 15.50 13.42
N THR A 160 4.32 16.61 13.03
CA THR A 160 3.50 16.69 11.81
C THR A 160 4.33 17.26 10.67
N LEU A 161 4.40 16.50 9.57
CA LEU A 161 5.13 16.91 8.37
C LEU A 161 4.41 16.40 7.11
N LYS A 162 4.72 17.01 5.96
CA LYS A 162 4.24 16.51 4.67
C LYS A 162 5.02 15.26 4.27
N VAL A 163 4.33 14.30 3.65
CA VAL A 163 4.90 13.03 3.16
C VAL A 163 6.16 13.26 2.32
N ARG A 164 6.20 14.29 1.46
CA ARG A 164 7.38 14.60 0.65
C ARG A 164 8.64 14.80 1.48
N TRP A 165 8.53 15.47 2.64
CA TRP A 165 9.69 15.70 3.50
C TRP A 165 10.16 14.41 4.17
N LEU A 166 9.23 13.54 4.58
CA LEU A 166 9.57 12.19 5.08
C LEU A 166 10.37 11.42 4.04
N LEU A 167 9.86 11.34 2.80
CA LEU A 167 10.53 10.59 1.72
C LEU A 167 11.90 11.18 1.36
N ILE A 168 12.02 12.52 1.32
CA ILE A 168 13.29 13.20 1.06
C ILE A 168 14.31 12.87 2.17
N VAL A 169 13.93 13.01 3.44
CA VAL A 169 14.82 12.74 4.58
C VAL A 169 15.29 11.29 4.59
N ILE A 170 14.37 10.34 4.42
CA ILE A 170 14.69 8.91 4.37
C ILE A 170 15.62 8.59 3.19
N SER A 171 15.31 9.12 1.99
CA SER A 171 16.14 8.87 0.81
C SER A 171 17.53 9.48 0.97
N LEU A 172 17.62 10.72 1.48
CA LEU A 172 18.89 11.38 1.72
C LEU A 172 19.75 10.64 2.79
N PHE A 173 19.11 10.24 3.90
CA PHE A 173 19.77 9.42 4.92
C PHE A 173 20.33 8.13 4.33
N THR A 174 19.54 7.45 3.50
CA THR A 174 19.94 6.20 2.85
C THR A 174 21.10 6.40 1.88
N VAL A 175 21.07 7.47 1.06
CA VAL A 175 22.15 7.79 0.10
C VAL A 175 23.43 8.15 0.85
N LEU A 176 23.34 9.02 1.86
CA LEU A 176 24.50 9.42 2.66
C LEU A 176 25.09 8.24 3.45
N GLY A 177 24.24 7.41 4.07
CA GLY A 177 24.67 6.21 4.76
C GLY A 177 25.37 5.22 3.84
N TRP A 178 24.84 5.00 2.63
CA TRP A 178 25.54 4.20 1.62
C TRP A 178 26.91 4.79 1.25
N ALA A 179 26.98 6.10 0.93
CA ALA A 179 28.19 6.74 0.44
C ALA A 179 29.28 6.88 1.51
N PHE A 180 28.90 7.13 2.78
CA PHE A 180 29.84 7.49 3.85
C PHE A 180 30.04 6.41 4.92
N ALA A 181 29.11 5.47 5.07
CA ALA A 181 29.21 4.38 6.02
C ALA A 181 29.43 3.03 5.33
N GLU A 182 28.48 2.55 4.53
CA GLU A 182 28.50 1.20 3.98
C GLU A 182 29.58 1.02 2.92
N LEU A 183 29.63 1.86 1.86
CA LEU A 183 30.56 1.70 0.75
C LEU A 183 32.03 1.78 1.20
N PRO A 184 32.47 2.79 1.99
CA PRO A 184 33.82 2.83 2.51
C PRO A 184 34.15 1.65 3.43
N GLY A 185 33.19 1.21 4.26
CA GLY A 185 33.39 0.08 5.18
C GLY A 185 33.67 -1.22 4.43
N ARG A 186 32.91 -1.47 3.35
CA ARG A 186 33.04 -2.69 2.54
C ARG A 186 34.30 -2.73 1.67
N HIS A 187 34.86 -1.58 1.33
CA HIS A 187 36.06 -1.47 0.49
C HIS A 187 37.32 -1.10 1.28
N ALA A 188 37.28 -1.18 2.62
CA ALA A 188 38.42 -0.87 3.52
C ALA A 188 39.06 0.49 3.23
N TRP A 189 38.27 1.51 2.90
CA TRP A 189 38.75 2.87 2.67
C TRP A 189 39.18 3.54 3.99
N PRO A 190 39.89 4.69 3.95
CA PRO A 190 40.60 5.20 5.12
C PRO A 190 39.77 5.28 6.42
N GLN A 191 40.45 5.22 7.54
CA GLN A 191 39.95 4.98 8.91
C GLN A 191 38.83 5.89 9.44
N TRP A 192 38.52 7.00 8.77
CA TRP A 192 37.41 7.88 9.15
C TRP A 192 36.02 7.24 9.00
N HIS A 193 35.85 6.23 8.13
CA HIS A 193 34.60 5.52 7.96
C HIS A 193 34.18 4.71 9.21
N ALA A 194 35.14 4.27 10.02
CA ALA A 194 34.86 3.49 11.23
C ALA A 194 33.98 4.27 12.24
N ALA A 195 34.07 5.60 12.21
CA ALA A 195 33.23 6.47 13.04
C ALA A 195 31.76 6.57 12.54
N TRP A 196 31.49 6.19 11.29
CA TRP A 196 30.19 6.32 10.64
C TRP A 196 29.51 4.96 10.36
N ASN A 197 30.20 3.84 10.67
CA ASN A 197 29.63 2.51 10.45
C ASN A 197 28.51 2.25 11.46
N ASP A 198 27.28 2.31 10.97
CA ASP A 198 26.05 2.10 11.75
C ASP A 198 25.50 0.66 11.62
N GLY A 199 26.18 -0.20 10.87
CA GLY A 199 25.77 -1.59 10.63
C GLY A 199 24.54 -1.73 9.72
N ILE A 200 24.06 -0.64 9.09
CA ILE A 200 22.90 -0.64 8.23
C ILE A 200 23.30 -0.93 6.77
N ALA A 201 22.59 -1.85 6.12
CA ALA A 201 22.74 -2.12 4.69
C ALA A 201 21.98 -1.09 3.84
N HIS A 202 22.50 0.13 3.77
CA HIS A 202 21.90 1.24 3.05
C HIS A 202 21.71 0.96 1.56
N SER A 203 22.62 0.22 0.94
CA SER A 203 22.48 -0.23 -0.45
C SER A 203 21.25 -1.10 -0.66
N ALA A 204 20.90 -1.97 0.29
CA ALA A 204 19.67 -2.75 0.24
C ALA A 204 18.43 -1.84 0.29
N HIS A 205 18.46 -0.80 1.13
CA HIS A 205 17.38 0.19 1.18
C HIS A 205 17.26 0.97 -0.14
N LEU A 206 18.39 1.35 -0.77
CA LEU A 206 18.38 1.99 -2.10
C LEU A 206 17.79 1.09 -3.17
N GLY A 207 18.11 -0.21 -3.16
CA GLY A 207 17.50 -1.20 -4.02
C GLY A 207 15.98 -1.28 -3.83
N GLY A 208 15.52 -1.25 -2.58
CA GLY A 208 14.11 -1.20 -2.22
C GLY A 208 13.42 0.06 -2.72
N LEU A 209 14.03 1.24 -2.50
CA LEU A 209 13.50 2.52 -3.00
C LEU A 209 13.39 2.53 -4.53
N LEU A 210 14.44 2.08 -5.23
CA LEU A 210 14.42 2.02 -6.70
C LEU A 210 13.29 1.12 -7.21
N LEU A 211 13.14 -0.08 -6.64
CA LEU A 211 12.04 -0.96 -7.02
C LEU A 211 10.68 -0.36 -6.68
N GLY A 212 10.54 0.24 -5.50
CA GLY A 212 9.28 0.89 -5.09
C GLY A 212 8.84 1.96 -6.09
N TRP A 213 9.79 2.76 -6.59
CA TRP A 213 9.51 3.74 -7.63
C TRP A 213 9.09 3.10 -8.97
N ILE A 214 9.77 2.03 -9.39
CA ILE A 214 9.44 1.27 -10.61
C ILE A 214 8.04 0.65 -10.46
N ALA A 215 7.76 -0.02 -9.33
CA ALA A 215 6.49 -0.65 -9.05
C ALA A 215 5.34 0.37 -9.00
N TRP A 216 5.53 1.52 -8.34
CA TRP A 216 4.58 2.61 -8.33
C TRP A 216 4.25 3.08 -9.76
N ARG A 217 5.26 3.34 -10.60
CA ARG A 217 5.03 3.73 -11.99
C ARG A 217 4.28 2.67 -12.80
N HIS A 218 4.55 1.39 -12.55
CA HIS A 218 3.85 0.29 -13.22
C HIS A 218 2.38 0.23 -12.79
N LEU A 219 2.12 0.29 -11.49
CA LEU A 219 0.77 0.26 -10.92
C LEU A 219 -0.08 1.43 -11.40
N GLN A 220 0.49 2.63 -11.49
CA GLN A 220 -0.21 3.81 -12.04
C GLN A 220 -0.66 3.60 -13.49
N ARG A 221 0.17 2.97 -14.32
CA ARG A 221 -0.16 2.70 -15.73
C ARG A 221 -1.25 1.65 -15.88
N THR A 222 -1.28 0.66 -14.98
CA THR A 222 -2.28 -0.42 -15.02
C THR A 222 -3.59 -0.04 -14.36
N SER A 223 -3.57 0.88 -13.38
CA SER A 223 -4.76 1.42 -12.73
C SER A 223 -5.44 2.54 -13.52
N ALA A 224 -4.77 3.12 -14.51
CA ALA A 224 -5.38 3.98 -15.50
C ALA A 224 -6.21 3.09 -16.46
N GLY A 225 -7.38 2.62 -16.00
CA GLY A 225 -8.41 2.11 -16.89
C GLY A 225 -8.74 3.14 -17.97
N PRO A 226 -9.44 2.77 -19.07
CA PRO A 226 -9.76 3.70 -20.14
C PRO A 226 -10.34 4.98 -19.53
N SER A 227 -9.70 6.12 -19.83
CA SER A 227 -10.12 7.42 -19.35
C SER A 227 -11.62 7.57 -19.63
N TYR A 228 -12.36 8.18 -18.70
CA TYR A 228 -13.78 8.52 -18.92
C TYR A 228 -14.01 9.23 -20.28
N ALA A 229 -12.98 9.94 -20.78
CA ALA A 229 -12.98 10.55 -22.11
C ALA A 229 -12.97 9.51 -23.26
N GLN A 230 -12.38 8.32 -23.05
CA GLN A 230 -12.40 7.23 -24.05
C GLN A 230 -13.70 6.41 -24.01
N ILE A 231 -14.45 6.46 -22.90
CA ILE A 231 -15.78 5.85 -22.79
C ILE A 231 -16.83 6.77 -23.44
N GLN A 232 -16.52 8.05 -23.66
CA GLN A 232 -17.39 9.04 -24.30
C GLN A 232 -17.16 9.20 -25.81
N GLU A 233 -16.29 8.42 -26.45
CA GLU A 233 -16.40 8.33 -27.91
C GLU A 233 -17.78 7.75 -28.22
N PRO A 234 -18.65 8.51 -28.89
CA PRO A 234 -19.93 7.97 -29.31
C PRO A 234 -19.58 6.77 -30.20
N MET A 235 -20.03 5.60 -29.80
CA MET A 235 -20.16 4.49 -30.74
C MET A 235 -21.11 5.00 -31.82
N GLU A 236 -20.53 5.56 -32.86
CA GLU A 236 -21.23 5.97 -34.07
C GLU A 236 -21.75 4.67 -34.68
N SER A 237 -22.86 4.18 -34.11
CA SER A 237 -23.57 3.07 -34.71
C SER A 237 -24.27 3.61 -35.94
N ASP A 238 -23.87 3.09 -37.12
CA ASP A 238 -24.63 3.21 -38.38
C ASP A 238 -26.00 2.51 -38.32
N ALA A 239 -26.60 2.45 -37.13
CA ALA A 239 -27.99 2.00 -36.99
C ALA A 239 -28.93 3.18 -37.25
N PRO A 240 -29.91 3.04 -38.15
CA PRO A 240 -30.90 4.09 -38.42
C PRO A 240 -31.59 4.46 -37.11
N ARG A 241 -31.50 5.74 -36.72
CA ARG A 241 -32.21 6.26 -35.55
C ARG A 241 -33.73 6.02 -35.76
N PRO A 242 -34.41 5.31 -34.84
CA PRO A 242 -35.85 5.28 -34.87
C PRO A 242 -36.35 6.71 -34.68
N SER A 243 -37.15 7.17 -35.60
CA SER A 243 -37.90 8.43 -35.53
C SER A 243 -38.84 8.33 -34.35
N PHE A 244 -38.50 8.92 -33.21
CA PHE A 244 -39.44 9.12 -32.13
C PHE A 244 -40.40 10.22 -32.54
N GLU A 245 -41.65 9.87 -32.78
CA GLU A 245 -42.75 10.82 -32.81
C GLU A 245 -42.73 11.61 -31.49
N GLU A 246 -42.66 12.92 -31.61
CA GLU A 246 -42.73 13.89 -30.54
C GLU A 246 -44.11 13.86 -29.90
N THR A 247 -44.29 12.95 -28.90
CA THR A 247 -45.44 13.02 -28.04
C THR A 247 -45.31 14.28 -27.18
N THR A 248 -46.17 15.23 -27.49
CA THR A 248 -46.39 16.48 -26.76
C THR A 248 -46.63 16.17 -25.27
N GLU A 249 -45.62 16.32 -24.43
CA GLU A 249 -45.80 16.32 -22.98
C GLU A 249 -46.63 17.53 -22.58
N VAL A 250 -47.82 17.28 -22.12
CA VAL A 250 -48.69 18.26 -21.47
C VAL A 250 -47.97 18.73 -20.20
N ASN A 251 -47.47 19.94 -20.25
CA ASN A 251 -46.79 20.61 -19.16
C ASN A 251 -47.82 21.03 -18.09
N THR A 252 -48.14 20.13 -17.16
CA THR A 252 -48.95 20.44 -15.97
C THR A 252 -47.98 21.04 -14.95
N PRO A 253 -48.19 22.24 -14.40
CA PRO A 253 -47.33 22.83 -13.38
C PRO A 253 -47.37 21.97 -12.11
N GLU A 254 -46.31 21.21 -11.88
CA GLU A 254 -46.15 20.41 -10.65
C GLU A 254 -46.07 21.34 -9.45
N ARG A 255 -46.98 21.15 -8.52
CA ARG A 255 -47.01 21.81 -7.20
C ARG A 255 -45.69 21.43 -6.48
N PRO A 256 -44.95 22.39 -5.92
CA PRO A 256 -43.68 22.08 -5.28
C PRO A 256 -43.85 21.08 -4.11
N LEU A 257 -43.21 19.92 -4.22
CA LEU A 257 -43.26 18.87 -3.22
C LEU A 257 -42.81 19.41 -1.85
N THR A 258 -43.48 19.02 -0.78
CA THR A 258 -43.00 19.28 0.57
C THR A 258 -41.73 18.44 0.86
N ARG A 259 -40.92 18.88 1.80
CA ARG A 259 -39.67 18.18 2.18
C ARG A 259 -39.91 16.72 2.60
N THR A 260 -41.08 16.43 3.19
CA THR A 260 -41.49 15.09 3.59
C THR A 260 -41.87 14.22 2.39
N GLN A 261 -42.57 14.78 1.39
CA GLN A 261 -42.89 14.09 0.14
C GLN A 261 -41.63 13.81 -0.70
N ALA A 262 -40.69 14.76 -0.78
CA ALA A 262 -39.41 14.58 -1.46
C ALA A 262 -38.56 13.45 -0.83
N ARG A 263 -38.57 13.34 0.52
CA ARG A 263 -37.92 12.20 1.20
C ARG A 263 -38.56 10.87 0.92
N ALA A 264 -39.89 10.78 0.95
CA ALA A 264 -40.61 9.54 0.68
C ALA A 264 -40.36 9.05 -0.78
N GLU A 265 -40.35 9.99 -1.74
CA GLU A 265 -40.03 9.67 -3.15
C GLU A 265 -38.57 9.21 -3.30
N LEU A 266 -37.61 9.87 -2.63
CA LEU A 266 -36.23 9.46 -2.62
C LEU A 266 -36.06 8.04 -2.04
N ASP A 267 -36.71 7.74 -0.92
CA ASP A 267 -36.67 6.42 -0.30
C ASP A 267 -37.21 5.33 -1.25
N THR A 268 -38.30 5.61 -2.00
CA THR A 268 -38.82 4.67 -2.99
C THR A 268 -37.82 4.36 -4.11
N LEU A 269 -37.08 5.37 -4.62
CA LEU A 269 -36.06 5.18 -5.64
C LEU A 269 -34.85 4.41 -5.09
N LEU A 270 -34.45 4.66 -3.84
CA LEU A 270 -33.39 3.93 -3.17
C LEU A 270 -33.75 2.46 -2.90
N ASP A 271 -35.02 2.19 -2.54
CA ASP A 271 -35.49 0.81 -2.36
C ASP A 271 -35.49 0.03 -3.71
N LYS A 272 -35.83 0.70 -4.82
CA LYS A 272 -35.74 0.10 -6.15
C LYS A 272 -34.28 -0.20 -6.56
N ILE A 273 -33.34 0.68 -6.23
CA ILE A 273 -31.90 0.45 -6.42
C ILE A 273 -31.43 -0.73 -5.57
N SER A 274 -31.89 -0.81 -4.32
CA SER A 274 -31.52 -1.89 -3.40
C SER A 274 -32.02 -3.25 -3.89
N ALA A 275 -33.18 -3.31 -4.52
CA ALA A 275 -33.78 -4.54 -5.02
C ALA A 275 -33.19 -5.02 -6.36
N GLY A 276 -32.86 -4.10 -7.28
CA GLY A 276 -32.49 -4.43 -8.67
C GLY A 276 -31.20 -3.78 -9.18
N GLY A 277 -30.45 -3.09 -8.32
CA GLY A 277 -29.25 -2.33 -8.67
C GLY A 277 -29.57 -1.01 -9.39
N PHE A 278 -28.56 -0.16 -9.59
CA PHE A 278 -28.72 1.16 -10.23
C PHE A 278 -29.22 1.07 -11.69
N GLY A 279 -28.98 -0.07 -12.35
CA GLY A 279 -29.47 -0.35 -13.71
C GLY A 279 -30.99 -0.54 -13.81
N SER A 280 -31.69 -0.78 -12.69
CA SER A 280 -33.16 -0.94 -12.66
C SER A 280 -33.93 0.39 -12.77
N LEU A 281 -33.24 1.53 -12.62
CA LEU A 281 -33.84 2.84 -12.79
C LEU A 281 -33.92 3.25 -14.27
N THR A 282 -35.09 3.79 -14.66
CA THR A 282 -35.27 4.46 -15.96
C THR A 282 -34.50 5.76 -16.01
N ALA A 283 -34.28 6.32 -17.20
CA ALA A 283 -33.59 7.60 -17.38
C ALA A 283 -34.30 8.78 -16.65
N GLY A 284 -35.66 8.74 -16.57
CA GLY A 284 -36.44 9.71 -15.80
C GLY A 284 -36.25 9.59 -14.32
N GLU A 285 -36.25 8.36 -13.78
CA GLU A 285 -36.01 8.10 -12.36
C GLU A 285 -34.58 8.47 -11.91
N LYS A 286 -33.56 8.32 -12.79
CA LYS A 286 -32.19 8.76 -12.51
C LYS A 286 -32.08 10.28 -12.37
N ARG A 287 -32.70 11.03 -13.29
CA ARG A 287 -32.78 12.51 -13.18
C ARG A 287 -33.52 12.93 -11.93
N ARG A 288 -34.63 12.27 -11.61
CA ARG A 288 -35.43 12.56 -10.43
C ARG A 288 -34.68 12.29 -9.14
N LEU A 289 -33.88 11.23 -9.08
CA LEU A 289 -32.99 10.91 -7.94
C LEU A 289 -31.97 12.03 -7.71
N GLU A 290 -31.35 12.58 -8.77
CA GLU A 290 -30.39 13.68 -8.68
C GLU A 290 -31.06 14.97 -8.17
N GLU A 291 -32.24 15.33 -8.70
CA GLU A 291 -33.00 16.50 -8.26
C GLU A 291 -33.38 16.42 -6.77
N LEU A 292 -33.91 15.28 -6.33
CA LEU A 292 -34.31 15.07 -4.94
C LEU A 292 -33.10 15.07 -4.01
N SER A 293 -31.99 14.49 -4.43
CA SER A 293 -30.73 14.48 -3.66
C SER A 293 -30.16 15.88 -3.50
N ALA A 294 -30.20 16.71 -4.55
CA ALA A 294 -29.73 18.08 -4.49
C ALA A 294 -30.60 18.98 -3.59
N ARG A 295 -31.92 18.72 -3.59
CA ARG A 295 -32.90 19.50 -2.82
C ARG A 295 -32.92 19.17 -1.31
N LEU A 296 -32.46 17.98 -0.92
CA LEU A 296 -32.49 17.50 0.47
C LEU A 296 -31.12 17.65 1.19
N ARG A 297 -30.08 18.09 0.46
CA ARG A 297 -28.82 18.55 1.06
C ARG A 297 -29.05 19.88 1.75
#